data_6618719bb0bda0bcd8a525fa202ecc92
#
_entry.id   6618719bb0bda0bcd8a525fa202ecc92
#
_cell.length_a   1.000
_cell.length_b   1.000
_cell.length_c   1.000
_cell.angle_alpha   90.00
_cell.angle_beta   90.00
_cell.angle_gamma   90.00
#
_symmetry.space_group_name_H-M   'P 1'
#
loop_
_entity.id
_entity.type
_entity.pdbx_description
1 polymer ?
#
loop_
_entity_poly.entity_id
_entity_poly.type
_entity_poly.pdbx_seq_one_letter_code
_entity_poly.pdbx_strand_id
1 'polypeptide(L)'
;IADFWKIAEAGCIAASKEFEIEVQVIMPPEASAVVQKQKVEDVIATGIQGIAISPLDADNQIEWLNSIAEKMPMITHDSDSPASKRLVYIGMDNYAAGRACGEILKKALPEGGQVLLCIGRLEQDNSKFRRQGVIDVLMERDRTIDFYKEQPNAFDPTEGEIKSDIFTIVATVTDQGKPEVALQKAEDALVTWPELKGIAGLFEYNPPACYQALKKAGKLKQIALAGFDENDVTLQAIRDGECAGTVVQNPYEYGFQSVRVLNELLSGNKDIIPKSRYIDIAPRAITAENVETYWEELKRLKGQ
;
A
#
# COMPACT_ATOMS: atom_id res chain seq x y z
N ILE A 1 -8.19 -11.36 -7.28
CA ILE A 1 -7.62 -10.02 -7.59
C ILE A 1 -8.22 -9.07 -6.56
N ALA A 2 -7.37 -8.33 -5.82
CA ALA A 2 -7.81 -7.36 -4.84
C ALA A 2 -8.66 -6.27 -5.48
N ASP A 3 -9.67 -5.77 -4.77
CA ASP A 3 -10.56 -4.72 -5.28
C ASP A 3 -9.80 -3.43 -5.61
N PHE A 4 -8.70 -3.16 -4.90
CA PHE A 4 -7.75 -2.11 -5.21
C PHE A 4 -7.37 -2.05 -6.71
N TRP A 5 -6.97 -3.18 -7.30
CA TRP A 5 -6.54 -3.23 -8.70
C TRP A 5 -7.69 -3.08 -9.69
N LYS A 6 -8.92 -3.50 -9.33
CA LYS A 6 -10.12 -3.25 -10.14
C LYS A 6 -10.46 -1.76 -10.21
N ILE A 7 -10.27 -1.04 -9.10
CA ILE A 7 -10.47 0.41 -9.05
C ILE A 7 -9.40 1.13 -9.89
N ALA A 8 -8.14 0.68 -9.82
CA ALA A 8 -7.06 1.20 -10.68
C ALA A 8 -7.36 0.98 -12.17
N GLU A 9 -7.84 -0.22 -12.53
CA GLU A 9 -8.29 -0.54 -13.90
C GLU A 9 -9.40 0.40 -14.36
N ALA A 10 -10.38 0.71 -13.51
CA ALA A 10 -11.45 1.65 -13.85
C ALA A 10 -10.87 3.05 -14.19
N GLY A 11 -9.85 3.50 -13.46
CA GLY A 11 -9.10 4.73 -13.78
C GLY A 11 -8.39 4.67 -15.14
N CYS A 12 -7.72 3.54 -15.43
CA CYS A 12 -7.08 3.32 -16.73
C CYS A 12 -8.10 3.35 -17.88
N ILE A 13 -9.26 2.70 -17.70
CA ILE A 13 -10.33 2.68 -18.70
C ILE A 13 -10.92 4.08 -18.93
N ALA A 14 -11.10 4.85 -17.86
CA ALA A 14 -11.60 6.22 -17.98
C ALA A 14 -10.61 7.09 -18.77
N ALA A 15 -9.32 7.05 -18.45
CA ALA A 15 -8.28 7.78 -19.17
C ALA A 15 -8.13 7.31 -20.62
N SER A 16 -8.21 6.00 -20.90
CA SER A 16 -8.22 5.43 -22.25
C SER A 16 -9.33 6.07 -23.13
N LYS A 17 -10.53 6.23 -22.57
CA LYS A 17 -11.65 6.87 -23.26
C LYS A 17 -11.47 8.37 -23.44
N GLU A 18 -10.95 9.06 -22.42
CA GLU A 18 -10.76 10.50 -22.44
C GLU A 18 -9.69 10.92 -23.45
N PHE A 19 -8.60 10.17 -23.53
CA PHE A 19 -7.48 10.47 -24.42
C PHE A 19 -7.53 9.74 -25.78
N GLU A 20 -8.57 8.92 -26.01
CA GLU A 20 -8.77 8.14 -27.23
C GLU A 20 -7.57 7.25 -27.59
N ILE A 21 -6.98 6.57 -26.57
CA ILE A 21 -5.83 5.69 -26.72
C ILE A 21 -6.15 4.27 -26.25
N GLU A 22 -5.45 3.29 -26.81
CA GLU A 22 -5.57 1.90 -26.39
C GLU A 22 -4.74 1.66 -25.12
N VAL A 23 -5.37 1.07 -24.09
CA VAL A 23 -4.74 0.72 -22.84
C VAL A 23 -5.03 -0.73 -22.51
N GLN A 24 -3.98 -1.47 -22.16
CA GLN A 24 -4.08 -2.84 -21.66
C GLN A 24 -3.70 -2.88 -20.19
N VAL A 25 -4.58 -3.41 -19.34
CA VAL A 25 -4.32 -3.60 -17.91
C VAL A 25 -4.01 -5.08 -17.66
N ILE A 26 -2.85 -5.34 -17.04
CA ILE A 26 -2.37 -6.70 -16.77
C ILE A 26 -2.29 -6.90 -15.25
N MET A 27 -3.08 -7.85 -14.76
CA MET A 27 -3.09 -8.26 -13.35
C MET A 27 -2.60 -9.70 -13.26
N PRO A 28 -1.35 -9.95 -12.81
CA PRO A 28 -0.88 -11.31 -12.60
C PRO A 28 -1.76 -12.06 -11.60
N PRO A 29 -1.93 -13.40 -11.76
CA PRO A 29 -2.78 -14.19 -10.87
C PRO A 29 -2.19 -14.32 -9.45
N GLU A 30 -0.90 -14.08 -9.31
CA GLU A 30 -0.17 -14.08 -8.04
C GLU A 30 0.88 -12.97 -7.99
N ALA A 31 1.18 -12.49 -6.80
CA ALA A 31 2.21 -11.49 -6.57
C ALA A 31 3.61 -12.15 -6.57
N SER A 32 4.10 -12.49 -7.76
CA SER A 32 5.40 -13.11 -8.00
C SER A 32 6.23 -12.24 -8.95
N ALA A 33 7.44 -11.86 -8.56
CA ALA A 33 8.35 -11.08 -9.42
C ALA A 33 8.68 -11.81 -10.73
N VAL A 34 8.75 -13.14 -10.70
CA VAL A 34 8.97 -13.97 -11.89
C VAL A 34 7.78 -13.90 -12.83
N VAL A 35 6.55 -14.08 -12.29
CA VAL A 35 5.32 -13.99 -13.09
C VAL A 35 5.12 -12.57 -13.62
N GLN A 36 5.39 -11.54 -12.80
CA GLN A 36 5.34 -10.16 -13.26
C GLN A 36 6.27 -9.91 -14.45
N LYS A 37 7.53 -10.36 -14.34
CA LYS A 37 8.52 -10.21 -15.40
C LYS A 37 8.03 -10.87 -16.69
N GLN A 38 7.56 -12.13 -16.63
CA GLN A 38 7.05 -12.84 -17.80
C GLN A 38 5.89 -12.10 -18.47
N LYS A 39 4.91 -11.61 -17.66
CA LYS A 39 3.75 -10.89 -18.19
C LYS A 39 4.13 -9.56 -18.86
N VAL A 40 5.11 -8.85 -18.29
CA VAL A 40 5.63 -7.62 -18.90
C VAL A 40 6.37 -7.92 -20.19
N GLU A 41 7.18 -8.97 -20.27
CA GLU A 41 7.87 -9.38 -21.49
C GLU A 41 6.86 -9.79 -22.58
N ASP A 42 5.80 -10.53 -22.21
CA ASP A 42 4.71 -10.90 -23.12
C ASP A 42 4.06 -9.66 -23.75
N VAL A 43 3.74 -8.68 -22.94
CA VAL A 43 3.05 -7.44 -23.39
C VAL A 43 3.99 -6.54 -24.20
N ILE A 44 5.27 -6.46 -23.86
CA ILE A 44 6.26 -5.74 -24.65
C ILE A 44 6.35 -6.32 -26.08
N ALA A 45 6.26 -7.64 -26.21
CA ALA A 45 6.28 -8.30 -27.50
C ALA A 45 5.08 -7.96 -28.40
N THR A 46 3.99 -7.43 -27.85
CA THR A 46 2.84 -6.94 -28.62
C THR A 46 3.07 -5.56 -29.26
N GLY A 47 4.16 -4.87 -28.92
CA GLY A 47 4.52 -3.57 -29.49
C GLY A 47 3.94 -2.38 -28.75
N ILE A 48 3.73 -2.47 -27.44
CA ILE A 48 3.32 -1.33 -26.61
C ILE A 48 4.33 -0.18 -26.70
N GLN A 49 3.86 1.06 -26.54
CA GLN A 49 4.69 2.27 -26.69
C GLN A 49 5.16 2.84 -25.34
N GLY A 50 4.54 2.46 -24.24
CA GLY A 50 4.89 2.89 -22.89
C GLY A 50 4.29 1.97 -21.84
N ILE A 51 4.81 2.00 -20.61
CA ILE A 51 4.38 1.10 -19.55
C ILE A 51 4.41 1.75 -18.17
N ALA A 52 3.38 1.47 -17.36
CA ALA A 52 3.33 1.74 -15.93
C ALA A 52 3.42 0.42 -15.16
N ILE A 53 4.32 0.32 -14.18
CA ILE A 53 4.59 -0.90 -13.41
C ILE A 53 4.52 -0.59 -11.92
N SER A 54 3.90 -1.49 -11.13
CA SER A 54 4.04 -1.53 -9.66
C SER A 54 5.06 -2.63 -9.30
N PRO A 55 6.35 -2.28 -9.05
CA PRO A 55 7.39 -3.27 -8.79
C PRO A 55 7.14 -4.05 -7.49
N LEU A 56 7.40 -5.36 -7.52
CA LEU A 56 7.26 -6.24 -6.35
C LEU A 56 8.53 -6.32 -5.49
N ASP A 57 9.66 -5.95 -6.07
CA ASP A 57 10.99 -5.96 -5.42
C ASP A 57 11.77 -4.74 -5.92
N ALA A 58 11.79 -3.70 -5.10
CA ALA A 58 12.32 -2.40 -5.46
C ALA A 58 13.81 -2.44 -5.84
N ASP A 59 14.57 -3.32 -5.20
CA ASP A 59 16.03 -3.39 -5.32
C ASP A 59 16.46 -4.45 -6.36
N ASN A 60 15.90 -5.65 -6.31
CA ASN A 60 16.32 -6.74 -7.20
C ASN A 60 15.75 -6.65 -8.63
N GLN A 61 14.73 -5.79 -8.84
CA GLN A 61 14.18 -5.56 -10.17
C GLN A 61 14.83 -4.38 -10.94
N ILE A 62 15.79 -3.65 -10.36
CA ILE A 62 16.39 -2.43 -10.95
C ILE A 62 16.94 -2.69 -12.36
N GLU A 63 17.77 -3.71 -12.55
CA GLU A 63 18.40 -3.99 -13.85
C GLU A 63 17.35 -4.32 -14.92
N TRP A 64 16.35 -5.12 -14.56
CA TRP A 64 15.25 -5.45 -15.44
C TRP A 64 14.40 -4.22 -15.81
N LEU A 65 14.01 -3.40 -14.83
CA LEU A 65 13.28 -2.15 -15.07
C LEU A 65 14.08 -1.20 -15.96
N ASN A 66 15.40 -1.09 -15.73
CA ASN A 66 16.28 -0.28 -16.56
C ASN A 66 16.30 -0.76 -18.02
N SER A 67 16.27 -2.06 -18.24
CA SER A 67 16.23 -2.64 -19.59
C SER A 67 14.92 -2.32 -20.34
N ILE A 68 13.83 -2.09 -19.62
CA ILE A 68 12.54 -1.63 -20.18
C ILE A 68 12.61 -0.14 -20.48
N ALA A 69 13.10 0.66 -19.52
CA ALA A 69 13.22 2.12 -19.67
C ALA A 69 14.14 2.55 -20.82
N GLU A 70 15.05 1.69 -21.25
CA GLU A 70 15.88 1.91 -22.45
C GLU A 70 15.12 1.73 -23.78
N LYS A 71 13.98 1.04 -23.75
CA LYS A 71 13.19 0.73 -24.95
C LYS A 71 11.99 1.65 -25.11
N MET A 72 11.40 2.11 -24.00
CA MET A 72 10.17 2.91 -24.01
C MET A 72 10.01 3.74 -22.72
N PRO A 73 9.15 4.77 -22.72
CA PRO A 73 8.74 5.44 -21.49
C PRO A 73 8.22 4.45 -20.46
N MET A 74 8.87 4.41 -19.30
CA MET A 74 8.50 3.57 -18.17
C MET A 74 8.31 4.44 -16.95
N ILE A 75 7.17 4.27 -16.29
CA ILE A 75 6.83 4.89 -15.01
C ILE A 75 6.49 3.84 -13.97
N THR A 76 6.54 4.20 -12.70
CA THR A 76 6.08 3.35 -11.60
C THR A 76 4.84 3.95 -10.94
N HIS A 77 4.00 3.12 -10.37
CA HIS A 77 2.84 3.54 -9.58
C HIS A 77 2.57 2.58 -8.43
N ASP A 78 1.86 3.03 -7.38
CA ASP A 78 1.56 2.27 -6.17
C ASP A 78 2.82 1.89 -5.37
N SER A 79 3.69 1.05 -5.92
CA SER A 79 5.03 0.76 -5.40
C SER A 79 6.10 1.33 -6.31
N ASP A 80 7.22 1.76 -5.75
CA ASP A 80 8.31 2.39 -6.49
C ASP A 80 9.58 1.53 -6.54
N SER A 81 10.47 1.84 -7.46
CA SER A 81 11.88 1.45 -7.51
C SER A 81 12.71 2.71 -7.79
N PRO A 82 13.00 3.52 -6.76
CA PRO A 82 13.60 4.85 -6.91
C PRO A 82 14.96 4.84 -7.60
N ALA A 83 15.73 3.78 -7.42
CA ALA A 83 17.05 3.60 -8.03
C ALA A 83 16.99 3.17 -9.50
N SER A 84 15.80 2.84 -10.03
CA SER A 84 15.63 2.51 -11.44
C SER A 84 15.59 3.76 -12.33
N LYS A 85 15.71 3.56 -13.66
CA LYS A 85 15.58 4.60 -14.68
C LYS A 85 14.13 5.02 -14.96
N ARG A 86 13.18 4.72 -14.07
CA ARG A 86 11.79 5.15 -14.22
C ARG A 86 11.71 6.67 -14.37
N LEU A 87 10.81 7.15 -15.19
CA LEU A 87 10.67 8.58 -15.45
C LEU A 87 10.01 9.32 -14.27
N VAL A 88 8.93 8.75 -13.72
CA VAL A 88 8.19 9.32 -12.59
C VAL A 88 7.53 8.19 -11.80
N TYR A 89 7.37 8.39 -10.49
CA TYR A 89 6.51 7.58 -9.63
C TYR A 89 5.18 8.30 -9.41
N ILE A 90 4.07 7.57 -9.50
CA ILE A 90 2.72 8.04 -9.23
C ILE A 90 2.16 7.25 -8.04
N GLY A 91 1.90 7.92 -6.95
CA GLY A 91 1.45 7.24 -5.74
C GLY A 91 1.34 8.18 -4.56
N MET A 92 1.16 7.64 -3.37
CA MET A 92 1.16 8.40 -2.13
C MET A 92 2.53 8.42 -1.46
N ASP A 93 2.72 9.35 -0.53
CA ASP A 93 3.78 9.24 0.47
C ASP A 93 3.45 8.09 1.44
N ASN A 94 4.06 6.94 1.18
CA ASN A 94 3.83 5.72 1.98
C ASN A 94 4.31 5.85 3.43
N TYR A 95 5.30 6.69 3.69
CA TYR A 95 5.73 6.98 5.05
C TYR A 95 4.68 7.82 5.80
N ALA A 96 4.18 8.89 5.18
CA ALA A 96 3.10 9.70 5.74
C ALA A 96 1.82 8.89 5.94
N ALA A 97 1.48 7.98 5.01
CA ALA A 97 0.37 7.05 5.15
C ALA A 97 0.57 6.09 6.32
N GLY A 98 1.78 5.54 6.50
CA GLY A 98 2.15 4.73 7.66
C GLY A 98 1.99 5.51 8.96
N ARG A 99 2.45 6.78 9.00
CA ARG A 99 2.23 7.66 10.16
C ARG A 99 0.76 7.84 10.45
N ALA A 100 -0.08 8.10 9.45
CA ALA A 100 -1.54 8.25 9.63
C ALA A 100 -2.17 6.98 10.24
N CYS A 101 -1.75 5.78 9.82
CA CYS A 101 -2.18 4.52 10.42
C CYS A 101 -1.70 4.40 11.89
N GLY A 102 -0.46 4.77 12.16
CA GLY A 102 0.10 4.84 13.51
C GLY A 102 -0.69 5.77 14.44
N GLU A 103 -1.09 6.95 13.94
CA GLU A 103 -1.90 7.90 14.70
C GLU A 103 -3.31 7.37 15.03
N ILE A 104 -3.95 6.68 14.05
CA ILE A 104 -5.22 5.99 14.30
C ILE A 104 -5.06 4.98 15.45
N LEU A 105 -4.00 4.18 15.42
CA LEU A 105 -3.77 3.17 16.43
C LEU A 105 -3.38 3.78 17.79
N LYS A 106 -2.53 4.81 17.80
CA LYS A 106 -2.13 5.55 19.00
C LYS A 106 -3.35 6.19 19.69
N LYS A 107 -4.26 6.80 18.91
CA LYS A 107 -5.54 7.36 19.42
C LYS A 107 -6.44 6.27 20.04
N ALA A 108 -6.45 5.06 19.47
CA ALA A 108 -7.22 3.94 19.98
C ALA A 108 -6.60 3.28 21.22
N LEU A 109 -5.30 3.51 21.47
CA LEU A 109 -4.53 2.92 22.57
C LEU A 109 -3.82 4.01 23.39
N PRO A 110 -4.56 4.87 24.09
CA PRO A 110 -3.96 6.00 24.82
C PRO A 110 -3.00 5.56 25.95
N GLU A 111 -3.19 4.36 26.50
CA GLU A 111 -2.32 3.78 27.54
C GLU A 111 -1.15 2.96 26.94
N GLY A 112 -1.06 2.91 25.61
CA GLY A 112 -0.06 2.11 24.93
C GLY A 112 -0.35 0.60 24.94
N GLY A 113 0.71 -0.20 24.81
CA GLY A 113 0.62 -1.66 24.87
C GLY A 113 1.39 -2.37 23.76
N GLN A 114 1.18 -3.69 23.68
CA GLN A 114 1.79 -4.53 22.65
C GLN A 114 1.06 -4.39 21.32
N VAL A 115 1.81 -4.18 20.23
CA VAL A 115 1.30 -3.97 18.87
C VAL A 115 1.95 -4.94 17.91
N LEU A 116 1.13 -5.56 17.05
CA LEU A 116 1.57 -6.38 15.93
C LEU A 116 1.46 -5.58 14.62
N LEU A 117 2.45 -5.69 13.75
CA LEU A 117 2.38 -5.18 12.38
C LEU A 117 2.24 -6.34 11.40
N CYS A 118 1.20 -6.30 10.54
CA CYS A 118 0.94 -7.31 9.50
C CYS A 118 1.12 -6.65 8.14
N ILE A 119 1.93 -7.27 7.28
CA ILE A 119 2.26 -6.70 5.97
C ILE A 119 2.58 -7.80 4.95
N GLY A 120 2.41 -7.50 3.65
CA GLY A 120 2.65 -8.46 2.59
C GLY A 120 4.11 -8.87 2.46
N ARG A 121 4.95 -7.95 2.03
CA ARG A 121 6.38 -8.17 1.74
C ARG A 121 7.20 -6.95 2.13
N LEU A 122 8.38 -7.19 2.69
CA LEU A 122 9.30 -6.11 3.06
C LEU A 122 10.25 -5.69 1.93
N GLU A 123 10.29 -6.45 0.83
CA GLU A 123 11.05 -6.12 -0.37
C GLU A 123 10.42 -5.00 -1.21
N GLN A 124 9.12 -4.75 -1.02
CA GLN A 124 8.42 -3.63 -1.67
C GLN A 124 8.74 -2.30 -0.99
N ASP A 125 8.96 -1.26 -1.79
CA ASP A 125 9.26 0.08 -1.30
C ASP A 125 8.13 0.64 -0.42
N ASN A 126 6.89 0.53 -0.86
CA ASN A 126 5.72 0.96 -0.10
C ASN A 126 5.61 0.28 1.28
N SER A 127 5.95 -1.01 1.36
CA SER A 127 5.94 -1.77 2.61
C SER A 127 6.92 -1.24 3.64
N LYS A 128 8.16 -0.99 3.21
CA LYS A 128 9.22 -0.46 4.07
C LYS A 128 8.78 0.86 4.71
N PHE A 129 8.27 1.78 3.89
CA PHE A 129 7.86 3.10 4.36
C PHE A 129 6.58 3.08 5.20
N ARG A 130 5.54 2.32 4.81
CA ARG A 130 4.32 2.19 5.63
C ARG A 130 4.64 1.66 7.02
N ARG A 131 5.40 0.57 7.09
CA ARG A 131 5.85 -0.01 8.35
C ARG A 131 6.60 0.99 9.20
N GLN A 132 7.59 1.69 8.61
CA GLN A 132 8.40 2.66 9.33
C GLN A 132 7.59 3.85 9.84
N GLY A 133 6.64 4.33 9.06
CA GLY A 133 5.74 5.40 9.48
C GLY A 133 4.94 5.05 10.74
N VAL A 134 4.39 3.83 10.80
CA VAL A 134 3.71 3.34 12.02
C VAL A 134 4.67 3.27 13.19
N ILE A 135 5.86 2.70 12.99
CA ILE A 135 6.89 2.58 14.05
C ILE A 135 7.23 3.95 14.61
N ASP A 136 7.51 4.93 13.75
CA ASP A 136 7.97 6.24 14.20
C ASP A 136 6.89 7.00 15.01
N VAL A 137 5.62 6.81 14.70
CA VAL A 137 4.53 7.36 15.52
C VAL A 137 4.48 6.70 16.90
N LEU A 138 4.52 5.38 16.96
CA LEU A 138 4.44 4.65 18.23
C LEU A 138 5.71 4.81 19.08
N MET A 139 6.85 5.09 18.44
CA MET A 139 8.13 5.38 19.09
C MET A 139 8.37 6.89 19.31
N GLU A 140 7.36 7.75 19.00
CA GLU A 140 7.38 9.21 19.16
C GLU A 140 8.57 9.88 18.45
N ARG A 141 8.91 9.40 17.24
CA ARG A 141 9.99 9.94 16.43
C ARG A 141 9.45 10.94 15.41
N ASP A 142 10.01 12.14 15.40
CA ASP A 142 9.70 13.17 14.41
C ASP A 142 10.70 13.08 13.24
N ARG A 143 10.37 12.24 12.24
CA ARG A 143 11.14 12.02 11.03
C ARG A 143 10.28 12.20 9.78
N THR A 144 10.92 12.31 8.63
CA THR A 144 10.28 12.46 7.32
C THR A 144 10.69 11.33 6.38
N ILE A 145 10.00 11.18 5.26
CA ILE A 145 10.38 10.21 4.22
C ILE A 145 11.79 10.50 3.70
N ASP A 146 12.18 11.78 3.58
CA ASP A 146 13.50 12.17 3.06
C ASP A 146 14.62 11.72 3.98
N PHE A 147 14.40 11.73 5.32
CA PHE A 147 15.36 11.16 6.27
C PHE A 147 15.71 9.71 5.92
N TYR A 148 14.74 8.87 5.58
CA TYR A 148 14.97 7.47 5.23
C TYR A 148 15.51 7.27 3.82
N LYS A 149 15.18 8.17 2.88
CA LYS A 149 15.79 8.19 1.54
C LYS A 149 17.27 8.53 1.59
N GLU A 150 17.66 9.46 2.48
CA GLU A 150 19.06 9.86 2.68
C GLU A 150 19.83 8.84 3.54
N GLN A 151 19.14 8.15 4.45
CA GLN A 151 19.72 7.20 5.38
C GLN A 151 19.00 5.83 5.31
N PRO A 152 19.17 5.05 4.24
CA PRO A 152 18.48 3.77 4.07
C PRO A 152 18.75 2.74 5.19
N ASN A 153 19.89 2.87 5.86
CA ASN A 153 20.25 2.01 7.01
C ASN A 153 19.57 2.40 8.33
N ALA A 154 18.76 3.49 8.34
CA ALA A 154 18.06 3.95 9.53
C ALA A 154 16.69 3.30 9.73
N PHE A 155 16.23 2.46 8.80
CA PHE A 155 15.02 1.66 9.01
C PHE A 155 15.20 0.73 10.20
N ASP A 156 14.14 0.61 11.02
CA ASP A 156 14.17 -0.32 12.15
C ASP A 156 14.28 -1.78 11.68
N PRO A 157 14.97 -2.64 12.46
CA PRO A 157 15.13 -4.04 12.13
C PRO A 157 13.77 -4.73 11.96
N THR A 158 13.71 -5.72 11.08
CA THR A 158 12.49 -6.48 10.79
C THR A 158 12.22 -7.56 11.83
N GLU A 159 13.24 -7.94 12.58
CA GLU A 159 13.19 -8.95 13.64
C GLU A 159 13.39 -8.32 15.00
N GLY A 160 12.81 -8.96 16.01
CA GLY A 160 12.88 -8.50 17.40
C GLY A 160 11.82 -7.46 17.75
N GLU A 161 11.82 -7.08 19.01
CA GLU A 161 10.89 -6.09 19.55
C GLU A 161 11.44 -4.67 19.40
N ILE A 162 10.54 -3.72 19.13
CA ILE A 162 10.86 -2.27 19.11
C ILE A 162 10.04 -1.61 20.21
N LYS A 163 10.68 -0.85 21.10
CA LYS A 163 10.08 -0.34 22.33
C LYS A 163 10.18 1.17 22.47
N SER A 164 9.11 1.76 22.98
CA SER A 164 9.08 3.10 23.59
C SER A 164 8.65 2.98 25.07
N ASP A 165 8.39 4.08 25.71
CA ASP A 165 7.95 4.10 27.13
C ASP A 165 6.60 3.38 27.32
N ILE A 166 5.68 3.46 26.35
CA ILE A 166 4.33 2.93 26.47
C ILE A 166 3.97 1.88 25.39
N PHE A 167 4.69 1.83 24.27
CA PHE A 167 4.43 0.86 23.20
C PHE A 167 5.53 -0.17 23.05
N THR A 168 5.14 -1.40 22.74
CA THR A 168 6.04 -2.45 22.28
C THR A 168 5.52 -3.01 20.97
N ILE A 169 6.22 -2.80 19.86
CA ILE A 169 5.95 -3.54 18.62
C ILE A 169 6.60 -4.91 18.81
N VAL A 170 5.75 -5.93 18.99
CA VAL A 170 6.20 -7.29 19.32
C VAL A 170 6.77 -8.03 18.12
N ALA A 171 6.25 -7.74 16.94
CA ALA A 171 6.74 -8.32 15.69
C ALA A 171 6.20 -7.55 14.46
N THR A 172 6.88 -7.72 13.33
CA THR A 172 6.34 -7.52 11.99
C THR A 172 6.19 -8.89 11.32
N VAL A 173 4.96 -9.28 10.98
CA VAL A 173 4.70 -10.56 10.30
C VAL A 173 4.39 -10.33 8.83
N THR A 174 4.99 -11.16 7.97
CA THR A 174 4.81 -11.11 6.52
C THR A 174 3.99 -12.31 6.04
N ASP A 175 3.14 -12.09 5.04
CA ASP A 175 2.23 -13.11 4.49
C ASP A 175 2.45 -13.42 3.00
N GLN A 176 3.44 -12.77 2.39
CA GLN A 176 3.81 -12.94 0.99
C GLN A 176 2.66 -12.62 0.00
N GLY A 177 1.75 -11.73 0.38
CA GLY A 177 0.61 -11.34 -0.44
C GLY A 177 -0.54 -12.36 -0.44
N LYS A 178 -0.59 -13.25 0.56
CA LYS A 178 -1.57 -14.35 0.66
C LYS A 178 -2.53 -14.11 1.82
N PRO A 179 -3.82 -13.81 1.56
CA PRO A 179 -4.81 -13.52 2.60
C PRO A 179 -4.99 -14.67 3.62
N GLU A 180 -4.91 -15.92 3.18
CA GLU A 180 -5.00 -17.09 4.06
C GLU A 180 -3.80 -17.19 5.02
N VAL A 181 -2.61 -16.77 4.57
CA VAL A 181 -1.41 -16.71 5.43
C VAL A 181 -1.53 -15.54 6.40
N ALA A 182 -2.05 -14.40 5.96
CA ALA A 182 -2.32 -13.26 6.83
C ALA A 182 -3.27 -13.62 7.98
N LEU A 183 -4.37 -14.36 7.68
CA LEU A 183 -5.29 -14.87 8.70
C LEU A 183 -4.57 -15.79 9.69
N GLN A 184 -3.83 -16.78 9.19
CA GLN A 184 -3.08 -17.70 10.05
C GLN A 184 -2.09 -16.95 10.95
N LYS A 185 -1.32 -16.00 10.40
CA LYS A 185 -0.37 -15.18 11.17
C LYS A 185 -1.04 -14.37 12.26
N ALA A 186 -2.23 -13.81 11.98
CA ALA A 186 -3.01 -13.09 12.97
C ALA A 186 -3.51 -14.03 14.08
N GLU A 187 -4.03 -15.23 13.75
CA GLU A 187 -4.45 -16.24 14.73
C GLU A 187 -3.28 -16.69 15.62
N ASP A 188 -2.12 -17.01 15.01
CA ASP A 188 -0.91 -17.42 15.73
C ASP A 188 -0.42 -16.32 16.68
N ALA A 189 -0.49 -15.05 16.25
CA ALA A 189 -0.10 -13.92 17.06
C ALA A 189 -0.96 -13.76 18.33
N LEU A 190 -2.27 -14.01 18.24
CA LEU A 190 -3.19 -13.93 19.37
C LEU A 190 -2.88 -14.99 20.44
N VAL A 191 -2.24 -16.09 20.06
CA VAL A 191 -1.76 -17.14 20.96
C VAL A 191 -0.37 -16.81 21.50
N THR A 192 0.52 -16.33 20.63
CA THR A 192 1.93 -16.04 20.97
C THR A 192 2.04 -14.84 21.90
N TRP A 193 1.22 -13.81 21.69
CA TRP A 193 1.20 -12.57 22.49
C TRP A 193 -0.17 -12.35 23.12
N PRO A 194 -0.50 -13.01 24.24
CA PRO A 194 -1.82 -12.92 24.87
C PRO A 194 -2.15 -11.51 25.38
N GLU A 195 -1.12 -10.68 25.63
CA GLU A 195 -1.25 -9.28 26.07
C GLU A 195 -1.32 -8.27 24.92
N LEU A 196 -1.49 -8.76 23.68
CA LEU A 196 -1.61 -7.89 22.51
C LEU A 196 -2.77 -6.90 22.68
N LYS A 197 -2.51 -5.62 22.41
CA LYS A 197 -3.49 -4.52 22.50
C LYS A 197 -3.85 -3.93 21.15
N GLY A 198 -2.98 -4.05 20.15
CA GLY A 198 -3.20 -3.48 18.83
C GLY A 198 -2.65 -4.31 17.70
N ILE A 199 -3.29 -4.18 16.53
CA ILE A 199 -2.83 -4.74 15.26
C ILE A 199 -2.93 -3.66 14.20
N ALA A 200 -1.86 -3.45 13.42
CA ALA A 200 -1.88 -2.68 12.20
C ALA A 200 -1.76 -3.60 10.99
N GLY A 201 -2.79 -3.63 10.14
CA GLY A 201 -2.77 -4.35 8.86
C GLY A 201 -2.46 -3.37 7.74
N LEU A 202 -1.31 -3.53 7.07
CA LEU A 202 -0.72 -2.49 6.21
C LEU A 202 -0.96 -2.68 4.71
N PHE A 203 -1.73 -3.70 4.32
CA PHE A 203 -2.23 -3.94 2.97
C PHE A 203 -3.74 -4.22 3.00
N GLU A 204 -4.41 -4.06 1.88
CA GLU A 204 -5.88 -4.14 1.73
C GLU A 204 -6.50 -5.38 2.38
N TYR A 205 -5.89 -6.54 2.24
CA TYR A 205 -6.39 -7.82 2.74
C TYR A 205 -5.97 -8.14 4.20
N ASN A 206 -5.01 -7.38 4.77
CA ASN A 206 -4.57 -7.61 6.17
C ASN A 206 -5.66 -7.25 7.19
N PRO A 207 -6.32 -6.07 7.14
CA PRO A 207 -7.37 -5.74 8.11
C PRO A 207 -8.52 -6.75 8.13
N PRO A 208 -9.09 -7.21 6.98
CA PRO A 208 -10.09 -8.26 6.97
C PRO A 208 -9.63 -9.57 7.61
N ALA A 209 -8.38 -10.00 7.34
CA ALA A 209 -7.79 -11.20 7.92
C ALA A 209 -7.63 -11.07 9.44
N CYS A 210 -7.08 -9.95 9.91
CA CYS A 210 -6.94 -9.64 11.34
C CYS A 210 -8.31 -9.54 12.04
N TYR A 211 -9.28 -8.89 11.40
CA TYR A 211 -10.66 -8.81 11.90
C TYR A 211 -11.28 -10.19 12.08
N GLN A 212 -11.12 -11.07 11.10
CA GLN A 212 -11.63 -12.44 11.20
C GLN A 212 -10.98 -13.22 12.34
N ALA A 213 -9.65 -13.10 12.54
CA ALA A 213 -8.93 -13.71 13.64
C ALA A 213 -9.44 -13.19 15.00
N LEU A 214 -9.61 -11.87 15.16
CA LEU A 214 -10.12 -11.24 16.36
C LEU A 214 -11.56 -11.70 16.67
N LYS A 215 -12.41 -11.76 15.64
CA LYS A 215 -13.80 -12.22 15.77
C LYS A 215 -13.88 -13.66 16.24
N LYS A 216 -13.11 -14.56 15.64
CA LYS A 216 -13.03 -15.98 16.01
C LYS A 216 -12.52 -16.17 17.44
N ALA A 217 -11.56 -15.35 17.88
CA ALA A 217 -11.03 -15.37 19.23
C ALA A 217 -11.90 -14.65 20.29
N GLY A 218 -13.00 -14.00 19.90
CA GLY A 218 -13.84 -13.20 20.79
C GLY A 218 -13.14 -11.95 21.34
N LYS A 219 -12.15 -11.40 20.60
CA LYS A 219 -11.31 -10.27 21.04
C LYS A 219 -11.62 -8.95 20.33
N LEU A 220 -12.70 -8.88 19.52
CA LEU A 220 -13.17 -7.60 18.95
C LEU A 220 -13.39 -6.57 20.06
N LYS A 221 -13.04 -5.32 19.78
CA LYS A 221 -13.08 -4.18 20.72
C LYS A 221 -12.17 -4.30 21.96
N GLN A 222 -11.50 -5.45 22.16
CA GLN A 222 -10.48 -5.63 23.21
C GLN A 222 -9.07 -5.36 22.65
N ILE A 223 -8.87 -5.64 21.38
CA ILE A 223 -7.63 -5.35 20.63
C ILE A 223 -7.99 -4.36 19.54
N ALA A 224 -7.33 -3.20 19.54
CA ALA A 224 -7.52 -2.17 18.52
C ALA A 224 -7.00 -2.66 17.17
N LEU A 225 -7.78 -2.47 16.10
CA LEU A 225 -7.39 -2.76 14.73
C LEU A 225 -7.30 -1.44 13.95
N ALA A 226 -6.19 -1.21 13.28
CA ALA A 226 -6.04 -0.17 12.28
C ALA A 226 -5.60 -0.80 10.96
N GLY A 227 -5.99 -0.21 9.83
CA GLY A 227 -5.80 -0.84 8.54
C GLY A 227 -5.32 0.06 7.43
N PHE A 228 -5.21 -0.56 6.26
CA PHE A 228 -4.97 0.10 4.97
C PHE A 228 -6.04 -0.32 3.98
N ASP A 229 -6.31 0.61 3.06
CA ASP A 229 -7.18 0.47 1.90
C ASP A 229 -8.68 0.27 2.23
N GLU A 230 -9.48 0.10 1.19
CA GLU A 230 -10.94 0.23 1.21
C GLU A 230 -11.68 -1.11 1.07
N ASN A 231 -11.27 -2.13 1.79
CA ASN A 231 -12.02 -3.38 1.81
C ASN A 231 -13.38 -3.20 2.52
N ASP A 232 -14.46 -3.73 1.95
CA ASP A 232 -15.81 -3.59 2.50
C ASP A 232 -15.94 -4.16 3.91
N VAL A 233 -15.22 -5.24 4.25
CA VAL A 233 -15.17 -5.79 5.61
C VAL A 233 -14.54 -4.80 6.57
N THR A 234 -13.47 -4.12 6.15
CA THR A 234 -12.78 -3.10 6.94
C THR A 234 -13.68 -1.88 7.17
N LEU A 235 -14.32 -1.38 6.11
CA LEU A 235 -15.23 -0.23 6.19
C LEU A 235 -16.44 -0.54 7.09
N GLN A 236 -16.99 -1.76 6.97
CA GLN A 236 -18.06 -2.22 7.85
C GLN A 236 -17.60 -2.28 9.32
N ALA A 237 -16.41 -2.84 9.59
CA ALA A 237 -15.87 -2.94 10.93
C ALA A 237 -15.60 -1.55 11.55
N ILE A 238 -15.19 -0.55 10.75
CA ILE A 238 -15.03 0.84 11.21
C ILE A 238 -16.39 1.41 11.62
N ARG A 239 -17.43 1.24 10.78
CA ARG A 239 -18.78 1.69 11.05
C ARG A 239 -19.36 1.09 12.34
N ASP A 240 -19.07 -0.19 12.58
CA ASP A 240 -19.56 -0.93 13.76
C ASP A 240 -18.72 -0.67 15.03
N GLY A 241 -17.65 0.17 14.92
CA GLY A 241 -16.73 0.47 16.00
C GLY A 241 -15.86 -0.72 16.43
N GLU A 242 -15.57 -1.64 15.51
CA GLU A 242 -14.77 -2.86 15.68
C GLU A 242 -13.38 -2.73 15.01
N CYS A 243 -13.17 -1.68 14.23
CA CYS A 243 -11.89 -1.24 13.69
C CYS A 243 -11.77 0.26 13.94
N ALA A 244 -10.62 0.73 14.39
CA ALA A 244 -10.39 2.13 14.72
C ALA A 244 -10.35 3.03 13.49
N GLY A 245 -9.91 2.49 12.34
CA GLY A 245 -9.83 3.20 11.08
C GLY A 245 -8.93 2.52 10.08
N THR A 246 -8.88 3.09 8.87
CA THR A 246 -8.00 2.67 7.79
C THR A 246 -7.41 3.88 7.07
N VAL A 247 -6.29 3.69 6.41
CA VAL A 247 -5.69 4.70 5.53
C VAL A 247 -5.88 4.24 4.09
N VAL A 248 -6.65 4.99 3.31
CA VAL A 248 -6.95 4.65 1.93
C VAL A 248 -6.09 5.42 0.96
N GLN A 249 -5.77 4.76 -0.12
CA GLN A 249 -5.11 5.31 -1.29
C GLN A 249 -6.17 5.83 -2.27
N ASN A 250 -5.74 6.23 -3.47
CA ASN A 250 -6.66 6.51 -4.57
C ASN A 250 -6.24 5.72 -5.82
N PRO A 251 -6.51 4.41 -5.85
CA PRO A 251 -6.10 3.56 -6.97
C PRO A 251 -6.71 3.98 -8.31
N TYR A 252 -7.91 4.57 -8.31
CA TYR A 252 -8.49 5.15 -9.53
C TYR A 252 -7.56 6.21 -10.14
N GLU A 253 -7.10 7.16 -9.30
CA GLU A 253 -6.16 8.19 -9.75
C GLU A 253 -4.80 7.59 -10.15
N TYR A 254 -4.33 6.54 -9.51
CA TYR A 254 -3.09 5.87 -9.93
C TYR A 254 -3.21 5.36 -11.38
N GLY A 255 -4.31 4.70 -11.70
CA GLY A 255 -4.58 4.22 -13.05
C GLY A 255 -4.75 5.37 -14.04
N PHE A 256 -5.62 6.33 -13.73
CA PHE A 256 -5.90 7.48 -14.60
C PHE A 256 -4.65 8.30 -14.90
N GLN A 257 -3.91 8.69 -13.86
CA GLN A 257 -2.70 9.51 -14.01
C GLN A 257 -1.57 8.76 -14.72
N SER A 258 -1.46 7.44 -14.52
CA SER A 258 -0.48 6.63 -15.25
C SER A 258 -0.70 6.69 -16.75
N VAL A 259 -1.93 6.52 -17.19
CA VAL A 259 -2.30 6.60 -18.60
C VAL A 259 -2.09 8.03 -19.12
N ARG A 260 -2.55 9.05 -18.38
CA ARG A 260 -2.35 10.46 -18.77
C ARG A 260 -0.89 10.82 -18.96
N VAL A 261 -0.04 10.47 -17.99
CA VAL A 261 1.39 10.78 -18.04
C VAL A 261 2.08 10.08 -19.23
N LEU A 262 1.77 8.80 -19.46
CA LEU A 262 2.32 8.07 -20.59
C LEU A 262 1.86 8.68 -21.94
N ASN A 263 0.59 9.07 -22.06
CA ASN A 263 0.06 9.74 -23.27
C ASN A 263 0.79 11.07 -23.54
N GLU A 264 0.97 11.91 -22.53
CA GLU A 264 1.70 13.18 -22.65
C GLU A 264 3.17 12.96 -23.05
N LEU A 265 3.84 11.96 -22.45
CA LEU A 265 5.22 11.62 -22.80
C LEU A 265 5.36 11.14 -24.26
N LEU A 266 4.43 10.31 -24.72
CA LEU A 266 4.40 9.81 -26.10
C LEU A 266 4.08 10.92 -27.10
N SER A 267 3.31 11.92 -26.70
CA SER A 267 3.03 13.15 -27.48
C SER A 267 4.21 14.15 -27.46
N GLY A 268 5.30 13.84 -26.74
CA GLY A 268 6.51 14.69 -26.67
C GLY A 268 6.52 15.71 -25.53
N ASN A 269 5.46 15.77 -24.71
CA ASN A 269 5.39 16.67 -23.54
C ASN A 269 6.15 16.09 -22.35
N LYS A 270 7.42 16.46 -22.20
CA LYS A 270 8.27 16.05 -21.09
C LYS A 270 8.06 16.89 -19.82
N ASP A 271 7.42 18.05 -19.92
CA ASP A 271 7.15 18.94 -18.79
C ASP A 271 6.09 18.39 -17.85
N ILE A 272 5.39 17.33 -18.26
CA ILE A 272 4.48 16.55 -17.41
C ILE A 272 5.20 15.90 -16.20
N ILE A 273 6.51 15.67 -16.31
CA ILE A 273 7.31 15.08 -15.23
C ILE A 273 7.79 16.18 -14.30
N PRO A 274 7.35 16.21 -13.04
CA PRO A 274 7.85 17.19 -12.09
C PRO A 274 9.34 16.95 -11.78
N LYS A 275 10.03 18.00 -11.32
CA LYS A 275 11.47 17.91 -10.95
C LYS A 275 11.74 16.86 -9.87
N SER A 276 10.78 16.64 -8.98
CA SER A 276 10.83 15.59 -7.94
C SER A 276 10.77 14.17 -8.52
N ARG A 277 10.35 14.01 -9.81
CA ARG A 277 10.02 12.72 -10.40
C ARG A 277 8.99 11.92 -9.56
N TYR A 278 8.07 12.65 -8.92
CA TYR A 278 7.04 12.11 -8.06
C TYR A 278 5.75 12.91 -8.23
N ILE A 279 4.66 12.24 -8.54
CA ILE A 279 3.30 12.79 -8.56
C ILE A 279 2.58 12.26 -7.34
N ASP A 280 2.38 13.13 -6.36
CA ASP A 280 1.74 12.78 -5.10
C ASP A 280 0.22 12.69 -5.24
N ILE A 281 -0.32 11.57 -4.77
CA ILE A 281 -1.76 11.35 -4.63
C ILE A 281 -2.01 11.06 -3.16
N ALA A 282 -2.38 12.10 -2.42
CA ALA A 282 -2.44 12.09 -0.98
C ALA A 282 -3.35 10.98 -0.42
N PRO A 283 -2.91 10.24 0.61
CA PRO A 283 -3.76 9.27 1.31
C PRO A 283 -4.84 9.95 2.14
N ARG A 284 -5.92 9.23 2.45
CA ARG A 284 -6.99 9.70 3.35
C ARG A 284 -7.12 8.74 4.53
N ALA A 285 -7.21 9.29 5.75
CA ALA A 285 -7.59 8.53 6.93
C ALA A 285 -9.11 8.40 6.99
N ILE A 286 -9.59 7.18 7.10
CA ILE A 286 -11.02 6.84 7.24
C ILE A 286 -11.26 6.27 8.63
N THR A 287 -12.13 6.92 9.36
CA THR A 287 -12.52 6.58 10.72
C THR A 287 -14.05 6.58 10.83
N ALA A 288 -14.59 6.32 12.01
CA ALA A 288 -16.04 6.41 12.25
C ALA A 288 -16.65 7.77 11.86
N GLU A 289 -15.83 8.84 11.84
CA GLU A 289 -16.30 10.20 11.54
C GLU A 289 -16.63 10.40 10.06
N ASN A 290 -16.02 9.65 9.13
CA ASN A 290 -16.14 9.87 7.69
C ASN A 290 -16.36 8.58 6.85
N VAL A 291 -16.44 7.42 7.47
CA VAL A 291 -16.58 6.14 6.75
C VAL A 291 -17.84 6.05 5.88
N GLU A 292 -18.97 6.59 6.33
CA GLU A 292 -20.23 6.54 5.55
C GLU A 292 -20.11 7.34 4.25
N THR A 293 -19.66 8.60 4.35
CA THR A 293 -19.46 9.47 3.19
C THR A 293 -18.45 8.87 2.20
N TYR A 294 -17.34 8.34 2.73
CA TYR A 294 -16.33 7.69 1.90
C TYR A 294 -16.89 6.46 1.19
N TRP A 295 -17.62 5.60 1.89
CA TRP A 295 -18.16 4.38 1.31
C TRP A 295 -19.19 4.64 0.22
N GLU A 296 -20.00 5.71 0.37
CA GLU A 296 -20.91 6.15 -0.69
C GLU A 296 -20.14 6.66 -1.94
N GLU A 297 -19.06 7.42 -1.75
CA GLU A 297 -18.17 7.83 -2.85
C GLU A 297 -17.61 6.61 -3.58
N LEU A 298 -17.10 5.64 -2.83
CA LEU A 298 -16.50 4.43 -3.36
C LEU A 298 -17.49 3.58 -4.16
N LYS A 299 -18.73 3.41 -3.67
CA LYS A 299 -19.77 2.70 -4.41
C LYS A 299 -20.08 3.35 -5.75
N ARG A 300 -20.18 4.69 -5.78
CA ARG A 300 -20.37 5.43 -7.05
C ARG A 300 -19.22 5.20 -8.04
N LEU A 301 -17.96 5.19 -7.56
CA LEU A 301 -16.79 4.89 -8.40
C LEU A 301 -16.80 3.45 -8.93
N LYS A 302 -17.31 2.50 -8.14
CA LYS A 302 -17.48 1.08 -8.54
C LYS A 302 -18.71 0.84 -9.43
N GLY A 303 -19.57 1.84 -9.68
CA GLY A 303 -20.81 1.70 -10.45
C GLY A 303 -21.91 0.91 -9.74
N GLN A 304 -21.92 0.94 -8.42
CA GLN A 304 -22.87 0.24 -7.54
C GLN A 304 -23.95 1.17 -7.00
#